data_60d90ec0581329f42f7707fbe58c0463
#
_entry.id   60d90ec0581329f42f7707fbe58c0463
#
_cell.length_a   1.000
_cell.length_b   1.000
_cell.length_c   1.000
_cell.angle_alpha   90.00
_cell.angle_beta   90.00
_cell.angle_gamma   90.00
#
_symmetry.space_group_name_H-M   'P 1'
#
loop_
_entity.id
_entity.type
_entity.pdbx_description
1 polymer ?
#
loop_
_entity_poly.entity_id
_entity_poly.type
_entity_poly.pdbx_seq_one_letter_code
_entity_poly.pdbx_strand_id
1 'polypeptide(L)'
;MPTGTTPTPTPPRPASIKDMNLTLFKSWMITAASTEAVIHSANPWQLTFQDPASPTMSGIVNLHHDIMFIVVLISILTLWLLYRTMFLFDMEAKHATLAFRQIYNLPDKTVHGTALELGWTIAPTLILLMIALPSMALLYSIDEIVEPSLTIKVIGHQWYWSYEYSTDLTVDGEQLIEADETFLFDSYLKDESDLEIGELRLLEVDNRLVLPIQKHIRVIVTAADVLHCWAVPALGVKMDACPGRLNQIALFIPRPGLYYGNCSEICGSRHGFMPICVEAVPFEDYCNWLCNKYFDA
;
A
#
# COMPACT_ATOMS: atom_id res chain seq x y z
N MET A 1 50.51 51.16 -24.83
CA MET A 1 49.33 50.56 -25.50
C MET A 1 48.63 49.66 -24.50
N PRO A 2 47.46 49.98 -24.00
CA PRO A 2 46.73 49.11 -23.09
C PRO A 2 45.80 48.18 -23.91
N THR A 3 45.92 46.90 -23.66
CA THR A 3 45.11 45.82 -24.25
C THR A 3 43.71 45.82 -23.60
N GLY A 4 42.68 46.11 -24.38
CA GLY A 4 41.30 46.04 -23.94
C GLY A 4 40.84 44.60 -23.84
N THR A 5 40.37 44.24 -22.63
CA THR A 5 39.63 43.01 -22.38
C THR A 5 38.16 43.26 -22.66
N THR A 6 37.60 42.54 -23.65
CA THR A 6 36.16 42.51 -23.92
C THR A 6 35.44 41.78 -22.81
N PRO A 7 34.30 42.26 -22.26
CA PRO A 7 33.54 41.56 -21.28
C PRO A 7 32.84 40.35 -21.90
N THR A 8 32.92 39.21 -21.24
CA THR A 8 32.18 38.00 -21.56
C THR A 8 30.67 38.23 -21.37
N PRO A 9 29.80 37.75 -22.30
CA PRO A 9 28.35 37.90 -22.15
C PRO A 9 27.88 37.07 -20.99
N THR A 10 27.13 37.69 -20.07
CA THR A 10 26.40 37.04 -18.99
C THR A 10 25.34 36.12 -19.59
N PRO A 11 25.15 34.91 -19.02
CA PRO A 11 24.09 34.01 -19.44
C PRO A 11 22.72 34.66 -19.22
N PRO A 12 21.72 34.39 -20.09
CA PRO A 12 20.37 34.92 -19.91
C PRO A 12 19.76 34.39 -18.60
N ARG A 13 19.16 35.29 -17.83
CA ARG A 13 18.38 34.93 -16.64
C ARG A 13 17.28 33.94 -17.06
N PRO A 14 17.01 32.90 -16.28
CA PRO A 14 15.85 32.05 -16.50
C PRO A 14 14.58 32.90 -16.51
N ALA A 15 13.68 32.65 -17.45
CA ALA A 15 12.41 33.35 -17.60
C ALA A 15 11.62 33.27 -16.30
N SER A 16 11.15 34.42 -15.81
CA SER A 16 10.28 34.49 -14.61
C SER A 16 9.00 33.74 -14.91
N ILE A 17 8.58 32.88 -13.95
CA ILE A 17 7.33 32.11 -13.96
C ILE A 17 6.09 33.00 -14.21
N LYS A 18 6.19 34.33 -14.01
CA LYS A 18 5.12 35.29 -14.24
C LYS A 18 4.77 35.54 -15.73
N ASP A 19 5.59 35.06 -16.67
CA ASP A 19 5.37 35.27 -18.11
C ASP A 19 4.68 34.09 -18.80
N MET A 20 4.27 33.06 -18.08
CA MET A 20 3.54 31.92 -18.60
C MET A 20 2.07 32.32 -18.88
N ASN A 21 1.74 32.36 -20.18
CA ASN A 21 0.48 32.87 -20.71
C ASN A 21 -0.71 32.07 -20.17
N LEU A 22 -1.60 32.72 -19.42
CA LEU A 22 -2.79 32.16 -18.75
C LEU A 22 -3.71 31.36 -19.71
N THR A 23 -3.65 31.67 -21.00
CA THR A 23 -4.37 30.96 -22.07
C THR A 23 -3.77 29.60 -22.42
N LEU A 24 -2.45 29.43 -22.36
CA LEU A 24 -1.79 28.13 -22.53
C LEU A 24 -2.05 27.24 -21.29
N PHE A 25 -2.07 27.82 -20.10
CA PHE A 25 -2.41 27.11 -18.84
C PHE A 25 -3.85 26.57 -18.85
N LYS A 26 -4.83 27.37 -19.30
CA LYS A 26 -6.22 26.91 -19.45
C LYS A 26 -6.40 25.84 -20.53
N SER A 27 -5.69 25.96 -21.67
CA SER A 27 -5.72 24.93 -22.72
C SER A 27 -5.10 23.61 -22.24
N TRP A 28 -4.07 23.67 -21.40
CA TRP A 28 -3.40 22.50 -20.85
C TRP A 28 -4.24 21.82 -19.76
N MET A 29 -4.93 22.57 -18.89
CA MET A 29 -5.88 22.00 -17.92
C MET A 29 -7.05 21.25 -18.59
N ILE A 30 -7.49 21.69 -19.78
CA ILE A 30 -8.55 21.01 -20.53
C ILE A 30 -8.03 19.72 -21.19
N THR A 31 -6.73 19.65 -21.54
CA THR A 31 -6.13 18.45 -22.14
C THR A 31 -5.69 17.43 -21.09
N ALA A 32 -5.32 17.87 -19.89
CA ALA A 32 -4.99 16.99 -18.76
C ALA A 32 -6.23 16.31 -18.13
N ALA A 33 -7.42 16.91 -18.31
CA ALA A 33 -8.69 16.39 -17.78
C ALA A 33 -9.25 15.17 -18.55
N SER A 34 -8.55 14.62 -19.55
CA SER A 34 -9.03 13.49 -20.35
C SER A 34 -8.33 12.15 -20.10
N THR A 35 -7.39 12.08 -19.15
CA THR A 35 -6.95 10.78 -18.63
C THR A 35 -7.78 10.51 -17.39
N GLU A 36 -8.84 9.69 -17.52
CA GLU A 36 -9.62 9.22 -16.37
C GLU A 36 -8.62 8.67 -15.35
N ALA A 37 -8.54 9.32 -14.20
CA ALA A 37 -7.65 8.89 -13.11
C ALA A 37 -8.12 7.48 -12.69
N VAL A 38 -7.22 6.50 -12.81
CA VAL A 38 -7.54 5.13 -12.41
C VAL A 38 -7.76 5.12 -10.90
N ILE A 39 -8.99 4.76 -10.50
CA ILE A 39 -9.41 4.73 -9.09
C ILE A 39 -9.09 3.34 -8.52
N HIS A 40 -8.24 3.30 -7.52
CA HIS A 40 -7.89 2.09 -6.78
C HIS A 40 -8.60 2.09 -5.41
N SER A 41 -9.77 1.48 -5.38
CA SER A 41 -10.58 1.27 -4.18
C SER A 41 -11.12 -0.15 -4.12
N ALA A 42 -11.65 -0.56 -2.97
CA ALA A 42 -12.32 -1.85 -2.85
C ALA A 42 -13.64 -1.86 -3.62
N ASN A 43 -13.91 -2.96 -4.33
CA ASN A 43 -15.19 -3.19 -4.97
C ASN A 43 -16.20 -3.80 -3.98
N PRO A 44 -17.51 -3.54 -4.13
CA PRO A 44 -18.53 -4.18 -3.31
C PRO A 44 -18.41 -5.72 -3.35
N TRP A 45 -18.43 -6.35 -2.18
CA TRP A 45 -18.30 -7.81 -2.02
C TRP A 45 -16.99 -8.43 -2.52
N GLN A 46 -15.93 -7.65 -2.66
CA GLN A 46 -14.64 -8.12 -3.11
C GLN A 46 -14.04 -9.10 -2.08
N LEU A 47 -13.71 -10.33 -2.53
CA LEU A 47 -13.06 -11.36 -1.72
C LEU A 47 -11.55 -11.45 -1.96
N THR A 48 -11.06 -10.80 -3.01
CA THR A 48 -9.65 -10.78 -3.40
C THR A 48 -8.99 -9.47 -3.00
N PHE A 49 -7.68 -9.37 -3.17
CA PHE A 49 -6.96 -8.10 -3.06
C PHE A 49 -7.43 -7.10 -4.12
N GLN A 50 -7.20 -5.81 -3.83
CA GLN A 50 -7.26 -4.77 -4.84
C GLN A 50 -6.18 -4.97 -5.91
N ASP A 51 -6.34 -4.34 -7.07
CA ASP A 51 -5.32 -4.38 -8.13
C ASP A 51 -3.99 -3.80 -7.61
N PRO A 52 -2.89 -4.58 -7.67
CA PRO A 52 -1.61 -4.13 -7.10
C PRO A 52 -1.05 -2.95 -7.89
N ALA A 53 -0.75 -1.88 -7.18
CA ALA A 53 -0.26 -0.62 -7.76
C ALA A 53 1.19 -0.30 -7.39
N SER A 54 1.85 -1.18 -6.66
CA SER A 54 3.27 -1.08 -6.32
C SER A 54 3.97 -2.42 -6.50
N PRO A 55 5.29 -2.46 -6.66
CA PRO A 55 6.07 -3.70 -6.66
C PRO A 55 5.88 -4.49 -5.37
N THR A 56 5.83 -3.81 -4.24
CA THR A 56 5.59 -4.40 -2.91
C THR A 56 4.26 -5.13 -2.87
N MET A 57 3.16 -4.50 -3.31
CA MET A 57 1.85 -5.14 -3.32
C MET A 57 1.79 -6.31 -4.29
N SER A 58 2.46 -6.22 -5.45
CA SER A 58 2.59 -7.35 -6.39
C SER A 58 3.30 -8.54 -5.74
N GLY A 59 4.37 -8.29 -4.98
CA GLY A 59 5.06 -9.33 -4.21
C GLY A 59 4.17 -9.99 -3.15
N ILE A 60 3.37 -9.20 -2.42
CA ILE A 60 2.43 -9.68 -1.42
C ILE A 60 1.36 -10.58 -2.06
N VAL A 61 0.77 -10.15 -3.18
CA VAL A 61 -0.26 -10.92 -3.91
C VAL A 61 0.30 -12.24 -4.42
N ASN A 62 1.49 -12.23 -5.01
CA ASN A 62 2.14 -13.44 -5.52
C ASN A 62 2.42 -14.44 -4.38
N LEU A 63 3.05 -14.00 -3.30
CA LEU A 63 3.32 -14.86 -2.13
C LEU A 63 2.02 -15.42 -1.54
N HIS A 64 0.97 -14.61 -1.44
CA HIS A 64 -0.34 -15.07 -0.98
C HIS A 64 -0.90 -16.18 -1.89
N HIS A 65 -0.83 -16.05 -3.20
CA HIS A 65 -1.32 -17.07 -4.12
C HIS A 65 -0.57 -18.40 -3.98
N ASP A 66 0.75 -18.35 -3.82
CA ASP A 66 1.58 -19.54 -3.59
C ASP A 66 1.21 -20.24 -2.28
N ILE A 67 1.01 -19.48 -1.20
CA ILE A 67 0.57 -20.01 0.10
C ILE A 67 -0.85 -20.58 -0.01
N MET A 68 -1.78 -19.89 -0.66
CA MET A 68 -3.16 -20.34 -0.81
C MET A 68 -3.26 -21.65 -1.58
N PHE A 69 -2.43 -21.88 -2.59
CA PHE A 69 -2.37 -23.16 -3.27
C PHE A 69 -2.09 -24.31 -2.29
N ILE A 70 -1.10 -24.14 -1.41
CA ILE A 70 -0.73 -25.12 -0.39
C ILE A 70 -1.85 -25.29 0.64
N VAL A 71 -2.42 -24.19 1.14
CA VAL A 71 -3.50 -24.18 2.13
C VAL A 71 -4.74 -24.90 1.61
N VAL A 72 -5.11 -24.70 0.36
CA VAL A 72 -6.25 -25.40 -0.28
C VAL A 72 -6.01 -26.90 -0.35
N LEU A 73 -4.79 -27.32 -0.75
CA LEU A 73 -4.43 -28.74 -0.78
C LEU A 73 -4.53 -29.39 0.61
N ILE A 74 -4.01 -28.74 1.63
CA ILE A 74 -4.07 -29.22 3.01
C ILE A 74 -5.53 -29.28 3.49
N SER A 75 -6.34 -28.27 3.17
CA SER A 75 -7.76 -28.23 3.53
C SER A 75 -8.54 -29.38 2.91
N ILE A 76 -8.34 -29.63 1.62
CA ILE A 76 -8.96 -30.76 0.91
C ILE A 76 -8.56 -32.09 1.54
N LEU A 77 -7.28 -32.29 1.83
CA LEU A 77 -6.78 -33.50 2.48
C LEU A 77 -7.42 -33.67 3.86
N THR A 78 -7.44 -32.63 4.67
CA THR A 78 -8.01 -32.67 6.02
C THR A 78 -9.51 -32.97 6.01
N LEU A 79 -10.27 -32.29 5.13
CA LEU A 79 -11.70 -32.54 4.97
C LEU A 79 -11.99 -33.95 4.48
N TRP A 80 -11.17 -34.46 3.54
CA TRP A 80 -11.28 -35.84 3.07
C TRP A 80 -11.02 -36.85 4.18
N LEU A 81 -9.98 -36.66 5.01
CA LEU A 81 -9.68 -37.50 6.15
C LEU A 81 -10.83 -37.49 7.18
N LEU A 82 -11.35 -36.30 7.50
CA LEU A 82 -12.50 -36.17 8.40
C LEU A 82 -13.73 -36.91 7.85
N TYR A 83 -14.08 -36.68 6.60
CA TYR A 83 -15.20 -37.37 5.96
C TYR A 83 -15.02 -38.90 5.99
N ARG A 84 -13.82 -39.38 5.62
CA ARG A 84 -13.50 -40.81 5.67
C ARG A 84 -13.62 -41.40 7.07
N THR A 85 -13.14 -40.68 8.08
CA THR A 85 -13.21 -41.11 9.46
C THR A 85 -14.67 -41.21 9.93
N MET A 86 -15.48 -40.19 9.69
CA MET A 86 -16.91 -40.18 10.05
C MET A 86 -17.65 -41.33 9.36
N PHE A 87 -17.41 -41.52 8.06
CA PHE A 87 -18.11 -42.55 7.27
C PHE A 87 -17.70 -43.98 7.64
N LEU A 88 -16.41 -44.22 7.92
CA LEU A 88 -15.91 -45.57 8.18
C LEU A 88 -16.08 -46.04 9.62
N PHE A 89 -16.12 -45.09 10.58
CA PHE A 89 -16.16 -45.41 12.02
C PHE A 89 -17.47 -44.99 12.69
N ASP A 90 -18.52 -44.72 11.91
CA ASP A 90 -19.87 -44.52 12.46
C ASP A 90 -20.40 -45.84 13.06
N MET A 91 -20.58 -45.81 14.36
CA MET A 91 -21.08 -47.00 15.13
C MET A 91 -22.55 -47.31 14.86
N GLU A 92 -23.34 -46.31 14.41
CA GLU A 92 -24.77 -46.45 14.11
C GLU A 92 -25.06 -46.75 12.63
N ALA A 93 -24.07 -46.76 11.78
CA ALA A 93 -24.24 -47.09 10.35
C ALA A 93 -24.64 -48.54 10.18
N LYS A 94 -25.92 -48.83 10.44
CA LYS A 94 -26.59 -50.13 10.22
C LYS A 94 -26.56 -50.57 8.75
N HIS A 95 -26.09 -49.72 7.85
CA HIS A 95 -26.06 -49.92 6.41
C HIS A 95 -24.67 -50.22 5.82
N ALA A 96 -23.64 -50.38 6.62
CA ALA A 96 -22.42 -51.00 6.14
C ALA A 96 -22.74 -52.45 5.81
N THR A 97 -23.17 -52.70 4.59
CA THR A 97 -23.44 -54.08 4.09
C THR A 97 -22.22 -54.92 4.40
N LEU A 98 -22.47 -56.20 4.81
CA LEU A 98 -21.41 -57.21 5.05
C LEU A 98 -20.37 -57.24 3.91
N ALA A 99 -20.78 -56.95 2.68
CA ALA A 99 -19.91 -56.80 1.51
C ALA A 99 -18.92 -55.62 1.64
N PHE A 100 -19.32 -54.46 2.19
CA PHE A 100 -18.43 -53.32 2.41
C PHE A 100 -17.41 -53.61 3.53
N ARG A 101 -17.81 -54.35 4.58
CA ARG A 101 -16.88 -54.81 5.64
C ARG A 101 -15.89 -55.87 5.15
N GLN A 102 -16.24 -56.65 4.14
CA GLN A 102 -15.36 -57.68 3.53
C GLN A 102 -14.36 -57.11 2.56
N ILE A 103 -14.72 -56.01 1.86
CA ILE A 103 -13.84 -55.36 0.88
C ILE A 103 -12.84 -54.41 1.60
N TYR A 104 -13.27 -53.73 2.62
CA TYR A 104 -12.42 -52.90 3.47
C TYR A 104 -12.12 -53.68 4.74
N ASN A 105 -10.92 -54.23 4.85
CA ASN A 105 -10.43 -54.90 6.04
C ASN A 105 -10.87 -54.18 7.30
N LEU A 106 -11.29 -54.94 8.33
CA LEU A 106 -11.63 -54.39 9.63
C LEU A 106 -10.60 -53.33 10.06
N PRO A 107 -11.03 -52.21 10.66
CA PRO A 107 -10.10 -51.19 11.07
C PRO A 107 -9.01 -51.80 11.93
N ASP A 108 -7.78 -51.59 11.52
CA ASP A 108 -6.60 -52.04 12.26
C ASP A 108 -6.64 -51.45 13.66
N LYS A 109 -6.42 -52.27 14.67
CA LYS A 109 -6.36 -51.82 16.05
C LYS A 109 -5.01 -51.25 16.46
N THR A 110 -4.22 -50.86 15.46
CA THR A 110 -2.91 -50.25 15.66
C THR A 110 -3.08 -48.89 16.35
N VAL A 111 -2.53 -48.74 17.55
CA VAL A 111 -2.61 -47.53 18.38
C VAL A 111 -1.38 -46.63 18.13
N HIS A 112 -0.31 -47.16 17.56
CA HIS A 112 0.95 -46.46 17.27
C HIS A 112 1.40 -46.73 15.85
N GLY A 113 1.81 -45.66 15.16
CA GLY A 113 2.34 -45.76 13.81
C GLY A 113 3.53 -44.82 13.58
N THR A 114 4.71 -45.19 14.12
CA THR A 114 5.91 -44.35 14.11
C THR A 114 6.25 -43.81 12.72
N ALA A 115 6.14 -44.62 11.69
CA ALA A 115 6.40 -44.18 10.32
C ALA A 115 5.41 -43.11 9.85
N LEU A 116 4.12 -43.24 10.17
CA LEU A 116 3.09 -42.26 9.86
C LEU A 116 3.28 -40.97 10.65
N GLU A 117 3.58 -41.09 11.94
CA GLU A 117 3.87 -39.95 12.84
C GLU A 117 5.07 -39.15 12.35
N LEU A 118 6.15 -39.81 11.95
CA LEU A 118 7.31 -39.17 11.36
C LEU A 118 6.95 -38.49 10.02
N GLY A 119 6.15 -39.14 9.20
CA GLY A 119 5.69 -38.59 7.90
C GLY A 119 4.92 -37.29 8.04
N TRP A 120 3.92 -37.25 8.98
CA TRP A 120 3.12 -36.03 9.18
C TRP A 120 3.84 -34.93 9.95
N THR A 121 5.01 -35.22 10.57
CA THR A 121 5.88 -34.21 11.16
C THR A 121 6.84 -33.62 10.13
N ILE A 122 7.46 -34.48 9.29
CA ILE A 122 8.44 -34.04 8.29
C ILE A 122 7.75 -33.25 7.17
N ALA A 123 6.61 -33.73 6.65
CA ALA A 123 5.98 -33.07 5.49
C ALA A 123 5.56 -31.60 5.78
N PRO A 124 4.88 -31.26 6.88
CA PRO A 124 4.60 -29.86 7.21
C PRO A 124 5.88 -29.03 7.46
N THR A 125 6.91 -29.61 8.07
CA THR A 125 8.19 -28.93 8.28
C THR A 125 8.83 -28.51 6.95
N LEU A 126 8.85 -29.39 5.95
CA LEU A 126 9.39 -29.09 4.62
C LEU A 126 8.53 -28.01 3.92
N ILE A 127 7.22 -28.06 4.06
CA ILE A 127 6.31 -27.04 3.51
C ILE A 127 6.61 -25.67 4.14
N LEU A 128 6.77 -25.60 5.46
CA LEU A 128 7.08 -24.35 6.16
C LEU A 128 8.45 -23.79 5.72
N LEU A 129 9.46 -24.64 5.55
CA LEU A 129 10.78 -24.22 5.04
C LEU A 129 10.67 -23.66 3.62
N MET A 130 9.87 -24.29 2.76
CA MET A 130 9.63 -23.82 1.40
C MET A 130 8.95 -22.44 1.35
N ILE A 131 7.99 -22.19 2.25
CA ILE A 131 7.29 -20.90 2.37
C ILE A 131 8.19 -19.82 3.00
N ALA A 132 9.05 -20.19 3.93
CA ALA A 132 9.89 -19.25 4.68
C ALA A 132 10.84 -18.46 3.76
N LEU A 133 11.43 -19.09 2.76
CA LEU A 133 12.42 -18.45 1.89
C LEU A 133 11.83 -17.23 1.13
N PRO A 134 10.75 -17.36 0.35
CA PRO A 134 10.15 -16.21 -0.35
C PRO A 134 9.52 -15.20 0.62
N SER A 135 9.00 -15.65 1.77
CA SER A 135 8.44 -14.77 2.79
C SER A 135 9.52 -13.87 3.41
N MET A 136 10.68 -14.41 3.75
CA MET A 136 11.81 -13.62 4.26
C MET A 136 12.35 -12.67 3.20
N ALA A 137 12.48 -13.11 1.94
CA ALA A 137 12.93 -12.26 0.85
C ALA A 137 11.99 -11.04 0.66
N LEU A 138 10.67 -11.27 0.69
CA LEU A 138 9.68 -10.20 0.61
C LEU A 138 9.75 -9.26 1.82
N LEU A 139 9.89 -9.81 3.03
CA LEU A 139 10.01 -9.02 4.27
C LEU A 139 11.21 -8.06 4.20
N TYR A 140 12.37 -8.55 3.81
CA TYR A 140 13.57 -7.69 3.66
C TYR A 140 13.39 -6.66 2.55
N SER A 141 12.75 -6.99 1.44
CA SER A 141 12.51 -6.04 0.35
C SER A 141 11.53 -4.92 0.73
N ILE A 142 10.60 -5.17 1.64
CA ILE A 142 9.66 -4.14 2.14
C ILE A 142 10.37 -3.17 3.10
N ASP A 143 11.33 -3.68 3.86
CA ASP A 143 12.03 -2.93 4.93
C ASP A 143 13.19 -2.09 4.37
N GLU A 144 13.65 -2.38 3.15
CA GLU A 144 14.76 -1.69 2.50
C GLU A 144 14.32 -0.32 1.98
N ILE A 145 14.94 0.73 2.50
CA ILE A 145 14.75 2.10 2.03
C ILE A 145 15.88 2.43 1.05
N VAL A 146 15.55 2.38 -0.24
CA VAL A 146 16.44 2.86 -1.30
C VAL A 146 16.48 4.38 -1.24
N GLU A 147 17.62 5.01 -1.52
CA GLU A 147 17.84 6.47 -1.48
C GLU A 147 16.58 7.26 -1.86
N PRO A 148 15.89 7.87 -0.88
CA PRO A 148 14.61 8.50 -1.13
C PRO A 148 14.80 9.85 -1.81
N SER A 149 14.09 10.07 -2.90
CA SER A 149 14.02 11.37 -3.58
C SER A 149 13.12 12.37 -2.85
N LEU A 150 12.21 11.87 -2.02
CA LEU A 150 11.25 12.67 -1.24
C LEU A 150 11.03 12.00 0.10
N THR A 151 10.95 12.81 1.15
CA THR A 151 10.51 12.38 2.48
C THR A 151 9.24 13.13 2.86
N ILE A 152 8.22 12.39 3.29
CA ILE A 152 6.99 12.95 3.85
C ILE A 152 6.77 12.39 5.25
N LYS A 153 6.17 13.19 6.12
CA LYS A 153 5.79 12.76 7.45
C LYS A 153 4.27 12.77 7.56
N VAL A 154 3.74 11.67 8.08
CA VAL A 154 2.32 11.42 8.28
C VAL A 154 2.06 11.39 9.78
N ILE A 155 1.13 12.22 10.24
CA ILE A 155 0.79 12.35 11.66
C ILE A 155 -0.69 11.99 11.82
N GLY A 156 -0.97 10.94 12.60
CA GLY A 156 -2.34 10.54 12.94
C GLY A 156 -2.89 11.36 14.08
N HIS A 157 -4.13 11.81 13.94
CA HIS A 157 -4.90 12.52 14.95
C HIS A 157 -6.30 11.90 15.10
N GLN A 158 -7.00 12.16 16.18
CA GLN A 158 -8.40 11.84 16.36
C GLN A 158 -9.28 12.96 15.75
N TRP A 159 -9.86 12.84 14.58
CA TRP A 159 -9.89 11.72 13.63
C TRP A 159 -9.61 12.29 12.23
N TYR A 160 -8.36 12.56 11.92
CA TYR A 160 -7.87 13.09 10.65
C TYR A 160 -6.37 12.79 10.50
N TRP A 161 -5.82 13.07 9.34
CA TRP A 161 -4.39 12.94 9.06
C TRP A 161 -3.78 14.32 8.78
N SER A 162 -2.58 14.56 9.30
CA SER A 162 -1.74 15.70 8.89
C SER A 162 -0.56 15.20 8.07
N TYR A 163 -0.25 15.92 7.01
CA TYR A 163 0.86 15.60 6.09
C TYR A 163 1.87 16.74 6.09
N GLU A 164 3.12 16.41 6.41
CA GLU A 164 4.25 17.33 6.42
C GLU A 164 5.23 16.91 5.31
N TYR A 165 5.47 17.80 4.37
CA TYR A 165 6.45 17.60 3.31
C TYR A 165 7.78 18.20 3.70
N SER A 166 8.86 17.44 3.57
CA SER A 166 10.22 17.95 3.64
C SER A 166 10.53 18.65 2.32
N THR A 167 11.04 19.85 2.38
CA THR A 167 11.44 20.64 1.21
C THR A 167 12.79 20.21 0.63
N ASP A 168 13.41 19.15 1.16
CA ASP A 168 14.62 18.52 0.59
C ASP A 168 14.30 17.80 -0.74
N LEU A 169 13.78 18.55 -1.71
CA LEU A 169 13.63 18.07 -3.07
C LEU A 169 14.97 18.20 -3.80
N THR A 170 15.71 17.11 -3.85
CA THR A 170 16.86 16.99 -4.72
C THR A 170 16.42 16.37 -6.06
N VAL A 171 16.45 17.14 -7.12
CA VAL A 171 16.26 16.66 -8.50
C VAL A 171 17.59 16.79 -9.21
N ASP A 172 18.13 15.66 -9.70
CA ASP A 172 19.40 15.58 -10.43
C ASP A 172 20.60 16.23 -9.69
N GLY A 173 20.57 16.27 -8.36
CA GLY A 173 21.60 16.87 -7.52
C GLY A 173 21.49 18.39 -7.34
N GLU A 174 20.45 19.03 -7.87
CA GLU A 174 20.10 20.42 -7.59
C GLU A 174 18.99 20.48 -6.53
N GLN A 175 19.23 21.21 -5.46
CA GLN A 175 18.26 21.49 -4.40
C GLN A 175 17.30 22.58 -4.91
N LEU A 176 16.03 22.22 -5.14
CA LEU A 176 15.03 23.13 -5.71
C LEU A 176 14.45 24.12 -4.70
N ILE A 177 14.50 23.80 -3.41
CA ILE A 177 13.96 24.62 -2.31
C ILE A 177 14.96 24.57 -1.15
N GLU A 178 15.18 25.67 -0.45
CA GLU A 178 16.04 25.72 0.75
C GLU A 178 15.41 24.93 1.89
N ALA A 179 16.20 24.08 2.55
CA ALA A 179 15.80 22.99 3.45
C ALA A 179 15.09 23.38 4.76
N ASP A 180 14.85 24.65 5.03
CA ASP A 180 14.32 25.13 6.32
C ASP A 180 12.80 25.32 6.38
N GLU A 181 12.08 25.15 5.26
CA GLU A 181 10.63 25.37 5.24
C GLU A 181 9.88 24.04 5.02
N THR A 182 9.14 23.61 6.03
CA THR A 182 8.22 22.46 5.94
C THR A 182 6.82 22.95 5.60
N PHE A 183 6.16 22.28 4.67
CA PHE A 183 4.77 22.53 4.34
C PHE A 183 3.88 21.47 5.03
N LEU A 184 2.95 21.94 5.86
CA LEU A 184 2.03 21.09 6.63
C LEU A 184 0.59 21.41 6.24
N PHE A 185 -0.24 20.39 6.07
CA PHE A 185 -1.68 20.53 5.92
C PHE A 185 -2.43 19.35 6.55
N ASP A 186 -3.70 19.60 6.86
CA ASP A 186 -4.61 18.60 7.39
C ASP A 186 -5.50 18.02 6.28
N SER A 187 -5.92 16.78 6.47
CA SER A 187 -6.76 16.01 5.55
C SER A 187 -7.92 15.40 6.32
N TYR A 188 -9.10 15.92 6.09
CA TYR A 188 -10.34 15.49 6.73
C TYR A 188 -11.24 14.72 5.75
N LEU A 189 -12.07 13.83 6.28
CA LEU A 189 -13.14 13.21 5.51
C LEU A 189 -14.07 14.29 4.93
N LYS A 190 -14.34 14.20 3.64
CA LYS A 190 -15.29 15.08 2.94
C LYS A 190 -16.74 14.70 3.31
N ASP A 191 -17.58 15.69 3.64
CA ASP A 191 -18.98 15.44 3.97
C ASP A 191 -19.78 14.98 2.73
N GLU A 192 -20.81 14.16 2.93
CA GLU A 192 -21.62 13.62 1.82
C GLU A 192 -22.29 14.70 0.96
N SER A 193 -22.60 15.86 1.56
CA SER A 193 -23.19 17.01 0.85
C SER A 193 -22.24 17.68 -0.13
N ASP A 194 -20.94 17.52 0.08
CA ASP A 194 -19.88 18.22 -0.66
C ASP A 194 -19.18 17.31 -1.68
N LEU A 195 -19.65 16.04 -1.78
CA LEU A 195 -19.12 15.09 -2.75
C LEU A 195 -19.52 15.45 -4.17
N GLU A 196 -18.54 15.43 -5.07
CA GLU A 196 -18.73 15.58 -6.49
C GLU A 196 -19.05 14.23 -7.18
N ILE A 197 -19.54 14.30 -8.41
CA ILE A 197 -19.84 13.09 -9.20
C ILE A 197 -18.52 12.34 -9.48
N GLY A 198 -18.44 11.09 -9.02
CA GLY A 198 -17.26 10.22 -9.17
C GLY A 198 -16.42 10.11 -7.91
N GLU A 199 -16.64 10.94 -6.89
CA GLU A 199 -15.99 10.82 -5.59
C GLU A 199 -16.59 9.71 -4.74
N LEU A 200 -15.75 9.07 -3.92
CA LEU A 200 -16.15 7.89 -3.16
C LEU A 200 -16.60 8.27 -1.75
N ARG A 201 -17.84 7.94 -1.43
CA ARG A 201 -18.42 8.11 -0.09
C ARG A 201 -17.54 7.45 0.97
N LEU A 202 -17.25 8.14 2.08
CA LEU A 202 -16.43 7.71 3.22
C LEU A 202 -14.94 7.47 2.92
N LEU A 203 -14.48 7.77 1.71
CA LEU A 203 -13.09 7.61 1.31
C LEU A 203 -12.47 8.90 0.79
N GLU A 204 -13.28 9.83 0.30
CA GLU A 204 -12.80 11.11 -0.21
C GLU A 204 -12.45 12.08 0.91
N VAL A 205 -11.44 12.92 0.66
CA VAL A 205 -10.92 13.91 1.59
C VAL A 205 -10.93 15.32 0.98
N ASP A 206 -10.91 16.33 1.81
CA ASP A 206 -10.81 17.74 1.41
C ASP A 206 -9.44 18.06 0.79
N ASN A 207 -8.36 17.52 1.37
CA ASN A 207 -6.98 17.68 0.91
C ASN A 207 -6.33 16.32 0.69
N ARG A 208 -6.09 15.95 -0.57
CA ARG A 208 -5.41 14.70 -0.95
C ARG A 208 -3.91 14.78 -0.71
N LEU A 209 -3.31 13.66 -0.34
CA LEU A 209 -1.86 13.50 -0.32
C LEU A 209 -1.34 13.33 -1.75
N VAL A 210 -0.71 14.36 -2.32
CA VAL A 210 -0.19 14.33 -3.69
C VAL A 210 1.24 13.83 -3.72
N LEU A 211 1.54 12.82 -4.52
CA LEU A 211 2.84 12.18 -4.61
C LEU A 211 3.31 12.05 -6.06
N PRO A 212 4.62 12.20 -6.35
CA PRO A 212 5.15 11.96 -7.68
C PRO A 212 5.24 10.45 -7.97
N ILE A 213 4.90 10.05 -9.20
CA ILE A 213 5.16 8.69 -9.69
C ILE A 213 6.64 8.46 -9.98
N GLN A 214 7.04 7.16 -10.03
CA GLN A 214 8.37 6.71 -10.43
C GLN A 214 9.54 7.31 -9.61
N LYS A 215 9.25 7.69 -8.37
CA LYS A 215 10.25 8.15 -7.40
C LYS A 215 10.20 7.28 -6.14
N HIS A 216 11.37 7.09 -5.52
CA HIS A 216 11.44 6.46 -4.22
C HIS A 216 11.09 7.49 -3.14
N ILE A 217 10.08 7.18 -2.36
CA ILE A 217 9.52 8.07 -1.34
C ILE A 217 9.69 7.39 0.03
N ARG A 218 10.22 8.12 0.98
CA ARG A 218 10.23 7.71 2.38
C ARG A 218 9.05 8.34 3.09
N VAL A 219 8.19 7.51 3.67
CA VAL A 219 7.07 7.95 4.50
C VAL A 219 7.42 7.70 5.96
N ILE A 220 7.46 8.75 6.76
CA ILE A 220 7.67 8.70 8.21
C ILE A 220 6.29 8.78 8.85
N VAL A 221 5.92 7.80 9.67
CA VAL A 221 4.57 7.69 10.26
C VAL A 221 4.64 7.80 11.77
N THR A 222 3.83 8.69 12.34
CA THR A 222 3.70 8.91 13.79
C THR A 222 2.27 9.32 14.14
N ALA A 223 1.97 9.47 15.42
CA ALA A 223 0.70 10.02 15.90
C ALA A 223 0.93 11.07 16.97
N ALA A 224 -0.03 11.99 17.10
CA ALA A 224 0.01 13.05 18.11
C ALA A 224 -0.71 12.67 19.42
N ASP A 225 -1.66 11.76 19.36
CA ASP A 225 -2.58 11.42 20.47
C ASP A 225 -2.58 9.94 20.83
N VAL A 226 -3.29 9.10 20.06
CA VAL A 226 -3.44 7.67 20.30
C VAL A 226 -2.78 6.86 19.16
N LEU A 227 -2.86 5.54 19.22
CA LEU A 227 -2.42 4.68 18.15
C LEU A 227 -3.36 4.81 16.94
N HIS A 228 -2.78 4.96 15.76
CA HIS A 228 -3.43 4.88 14.46
C HIS A 228 -2.62 3.96 13.54
N CYS A 229 -3.11 3.69 12.36
CA CYS A 229 -2.36 2.93 11.36
C CYS A 229 -2.63 3.49 9.96
N TRP A 230 -1.59 3.99 9.32
CA TRP A 230 -1.67 4.49 7.95
C TRP A 230 -1.57 3.33 6.96
N ALA A 231 -2.68 3.07 6.24
CA ALA A 231 -2.77 1.90 5.37
C ALA A 231 -3.43 2.22 4.04
N VAL A 232 -2.74 1.89 2.93
CA VAL A 232 -3.23 2.01 1.56
C VAL A 232 -3.08 0.65 0.86
N PRO A 233 -4.17 -0.15 0.80
CA PRO A 233 -4.10 -1.54 0.36
C PRO A 233 -3.55 -1.74 -1.05
N ALA A 234 -3.96 -0.92 -2.02
CA ALA A 234 -3.48 -1.04 -3.40
C ALA A 234 -1.96 -0.80 -3.55
N LEU A 235 -1.37 -0.02 -2.64
CA LEU A 235 0.08 0.23 -2.58
C LEU A 235 0.82 -0.80 -1.73
N GLY A 236 0.11 -1.67 -1.01
CA GLY A 236 0.70 -2.68 -0.13
C GLY A 236 1.39 -2.10 1.10
N VAL A 237 1.02 -0.90 1.52
CA VAL A 237 1.58 -0.22 2.69
C VAL A 237 0.62 -0.28 3.88
N LYS A 238 1.18 -0.59 5.04
CA LYS A 238 0.50 -0.56 6.33
C LYS A 238 1.54 -0.32 7.42
N MET A 239 1.43 0.82 8.12
CA MET A 239 2.38 1.20 9.16
C MET A 239 1.65 1.83 10.33
N ASP A 240 1.92 1.34 11.53
CA ASP A 240 1.36 1.88 12.75
C ASP A 240 1.94 3.26 13.06
N ALA A 241 1.03 4.19 13.35
CA ALA A 241 1.32 5.54 13.81
C ALA A 241 1.30 5.56 15.33
N CYS A 242 2.48 5.45 15.95
CA CYS A 242 2.62 5.40 17.40
C CYS A 242 3.07 6.76 17.95
N PRO A 243 2.41 7.32 18.97
CA PRO A 243 2.87 8.53 19.63
C PRO A 243 4.30 8.38 20.17
N GLY A 244 5.15 9.38 19.91
CA GLY A 244 6.54 9.40 20.37
C GLY A 244 7.49 8.47 19.61
N ARG A 245 7.03 7.76 18.56
CA ARG A 245 7.84 6.92 17.70
C ARG A 245 7.71 7.33 16.24
N LEU A 246 8.82 7.39 15.52
CA LEU A 246 8.88 7.63 14.09
C LEU A 246 9.10 6.30 13.36
N ASN A 247 8.02 5.71 12.87
CA ASN A 247 8.10 4.55 11.98
C ASN A 247 8.36 5.02 10.55
N GLN A 248 9.02 4.22 9.75
CA GLN A 248 9.30 4.58 8.36
C GLN A 248 8.96 3.43 7.42
N ILE A 249 8.55 3.79 6.20
CA ILE A 249 8.19 2.86 5.14
C ILE A 249 8.67 3.41 3.80
N ALA A 250 9.15 2.51 2.92
CA ALA A 250 9.48 2.84 1.54
C ALA A 250 8.22 2.75 0.66
N LEU A 251 8.05 3.71 -0.23
CA LEU A 251 6.95 3.74 -1.18
C LEU A 251 7.49 4.03 -2.59
N PHE A 252 7.02 3.26 -3.57
CA PHE A 252 7.27 3.48 -4.99
C PHE A 252 5.98 3.27 -5.77
N ILE A 253 5.51 4.31 -6.47
CA ILE A 253 4.25 4.29 -7.22
C ILE A 253 4.58 4.39 -8.73
N PRO A 254 4.41 3.30 -9.51
CA PRO A 254 4.78 3.31 -10.93
C PRO A 254 3.75 3.98 -11.84
N ARG A 255 2.48 4.11 -11.43
CA ARG A 255 1.35 4.55 -12.27
C ARG A 255 0.61 5.72 -11.62
N PRO A 256 0.17 6.73 -12.39
CA PRO A 256 -0.70 7.78 -11.87
C PRO A 256 -2.07 7.22 -11.51
N GLY A 257 -2.75 7.83 -10.54
CA GLY A 257 -4.08 7.43 -10.11
C GLY A 257 -4.41 7.86 -8.69
N LEU A 258 -5.64 7.54 -8.26
CA LEU A 258 -6.14 7.76 -6.91
C LEU A 258 -6.11 6.44 -6.13
N TYR A 259 -5.46 6.46 -4.98
CA TYR A 259 -5.28 5.29 -4.12
C TYR A 259 -5.91 5.55 -2.77
N TYR A 260 -6.94 4.78 -2.44
CA TYR A 260 -7.70 4.96 -1.22
C TYR A 260 -7.27 3.98 -0.14
N GLY A 261 -7.25 4.49 1.09
CA GLY A 261 -6.97 3.73 2.30
C GLY A 261 -7.81 4.23 3.46
N ASN A 262 -7.57 3.64 4.62
CA ASN A 262 -8.23 4.05 5.86
C ASN A 262 -7.35 3.72 7.07
N CYS A 263 -7.61 4.34 8.21
CA CYS A 263 -7.01 3.98 9.47
C CYS A 263 -7.26 2.51 9.77
N SER A 264 -6.21 1.75 10.10
CA SER A 264 -6.26 0.30 10.32
C SER A 264 -5.94 -0.12 11.77
N GLU A 265 -5.84 0.85 12.72
CA GLU A 265 -5.72 0.60 14.15
C GLU A 265 -6.82 1.36 14.89
N ILE A 266 -7.52 0.67 15.81
CA ILE A 266 -8.66 1.25 16.54
C ILE A 266 -8.24 2.48 17.36
N CYS A 267 -8.82 3.64 17.06
CA CYS A 267 -8.43 4.94 17.62
C CYS A 267 -9.59 5.72 18.26
N GLY A 268 -10.77 5.10 18.40
CA GLY A 268 -11.92 5.71 19.05
C GLY A 268 -13.19 5.71 18.20
N SER A 269 -14.14 6.58 18.53
CA SER A 269 -15.52 6.56 17.99
C SER A 269 -15.62 6.86 16.49
N ARG A 270 -14.70 7.65 15.94
CA ARG A 270 -14.66 8.00 14.50
C ARG A 270 -13.53 7.29 13.75
N HIS A 271 -13.07 6.14 14.24
CA HIS A 271 -12.02 5.35 13.61
C HIS A 271 -12.27 5.04 12.12
N GLY A 272 -13.51 4.76 11.72
CA GLY A 272 -13.89 4.53 10.32
C GLY A 272 -14.07 5.79 9.46
N PHE A 273 -13.87 6.98 10.05
CA PHE A 273 -14.14 8.27 9.42
C PHE A 273 -12.88 9.14 9.29
N MET A 274 -11.72 8.50 9.14
CA MET A 274 -10.43 9.15 8.85
C MET A 274 -9.74 8.41 7.68
N PRO A 275 -10.27 8.60 6.47
CA PRO A 275 -9.74 7.96 5.27
C PRO A 275 -8.40 8.54 4.86
N ILE A 276 -7.75 7.84 3.94
CA ILE A 276 -6.51 8.22 3.29
C ILE A 276 -6.75 8.26 1.80
N CYS A 277 -6.46 9.39 1.15
CA CYS A 277 -6.51 9.50 -0.30
C CYS A 277 -5.15 9.98 -0.81
N VAL A 278 -4.48 9.11 -1.57
CA VAL A 278 -3.20 9.40 -2.22
C VAL A 278 -3.46 9.65 -3.70
N GLU A 279 -3.08 10.83 -4.18
CA GLU A 279 -3.12 11.19 -5.59
C GLU A 279 -1.71 11.13 -6.17
N ALA A 280 -1.45 10.12 -7.00
CA ALA A 280 -0.17 9.95 -7.65
C ALA A 280 -0.18 10.61 -9.02
N VAL A 281 0.76 11.53 -9.25
CA VAL A 281 0.82 12.36 -10.46
C VAL A 281 2.21 12.32 -11.09
N PRO A 282 2.34 12.67 -12.39
CA PRO A 282 3.63 12.91 -13.00
C PRO A 282 4.43 13.96 -12.22
N PHE A 283 5.77 13.85 -12.28
CA PHE A 283 6.65 14.70 -11.49
C PHE A 283 6.48 16.21 -11.78
N GLU A 284 6.22 16.57 -13.04
CA GLU A 284 5.96 17.96 -13.45
C GLU A 284 4.68 18.52 -12.77
N ASP A 285 3.61 17.72 -12.73
CA ASP A 285 2.35 18.08 -12.08
C ASP A 285 2.50 18.20 -10.56
N TYR A 286 3.31 17.31 -9.98
CA TYR A 286 3.67 17.38 -8.56
C TYR A 286 4.40 18.69 -8.23
N CYS A 287 5.39 19.09 -9.04
CA CYS A 287 6.09 20.36 -8.84
C CYS A 287 5.16 21.56 -8.96
N ASN A 288 4.26 21.55 -9.95
CA ASN A 288 3.27 22.62 -10.13
C ASN A 288 2.32 22.71 -8.93
N TRP A 289 1.84 21.55 -8.44
CA TRP A 289 0.98 21.47 -7.26
C TRP A 289 1.71 22.02 -6.02
N LEU A 290 2.95 21.60 -5.80
CA LEU A 290 3.75 22.04 -4.65
C LEU A 290 4.01 23.54 -4.68
N CYS A 291 4.37 24.09 -5.84
CA CYS A 291 4.55 25.53 -6.00
C CYS A 291 3.27 26.31 -5.69
N ASN A 292 2.13 25.87 -6.21
CA ASN A 292 0.85 26.52 -5.96
C ASN A 292 0.51 26.52 -4.47
N LYS A 293 0.66 25.37 -3.80
CA LYS A 293 0.40 25.25 -2.36
C LYS A 293 1.35 26.09 -1.52
N TYR A 294 2.62 26.20 -1.92
CA TYR A 294 3.61 27.00 -1.20
C TYR A 294 3.36 28.52 -1.32
N PHE A 295 2.84 28.98 -2.48
CA PHE A 295 2.55 30.41 -2.70
C PHE A 295 1.15 30.82 -2.20
N ASP A 296 0.25 29.85 -1.97
CA ASP A 296 -1.11 30.09 -1.44
C ASP A 296 -1.17 29.97 0.11
N ALA A 297 -0.09 29.50 0.73
CA ALA A 297 0.05 29.39 2.18
C ALA A 297 0.69 30.65 2.77
#